data_e83280c9954cea7353fabd8ae13b70b9
#
_entry.id   e83280c9954cea7353fabd8ae13b70b9
#
_cell.length_a   1.000
_cell.length_b   1.000
_cell.length_c   1.000
_cell.angle_alpha   90.00
_cell.angle_beta   90.00
_cell.angle_gamma   90.00
#
_symmetry.space_group_name_H-M   'P 1'
#
loop_
_entity.id
_entity.type
_entity.pdbx_description
1 polymer ?
#
loop_
_entity_poly.entity_id
_entity_poly.type
_entity_poly.pdbx_seq_one_letter_code
_entity_poly.pdbx_strand_id
1 'polypeptide(L)'
;MKNLFSALVFSLSVSQLAQADDWNQYRGNAGLGITTESLGNSDWAANAPRVAWKVPTPLGFSSLCVAGGRAFTIVARGEEGKEQEQCIALDAETGREIWHVSLGPKDYGHDGGNAGALGNKGGDGPRSTPATDGRHVYVYDSQMVLTCLAADSGNVLWRHDVIKENSGRQIKWRNATSPLLVGDLIYVGGGGAGESFLAFDRHSGEVRWKSGDETITHATPAFAKIAGTEQVIFFAVSGLVSVAADSGKELWREEFPFSVSTAASPVVEGNLVYCSAGYSVGSQLIQIGDDQSPEELWYRKNRLMNHWSTPIVHDGHLYGIFEFKKYGKAPLQCVDLRTGEIKWSQRGFGPGNCILVGDKLVVLSDAGEVVLVSASPDQYTELGRAKAVTGKCWSTPAFSNGCIYVRSTTEAACLVVD
;
A
#
# COMPACT_ATOMS: atom_id res chain seq x y z
N MET A 1 -16.17 71.06 -15.31
CA MET A 1 -16.65 70.09 -14.34
C MET A 1 -16.38 68.66 -14.97
N LYS A 2 -15.33 68.05 -14.56
CA LYS A 2 -14.96 66.68 -15.01
C LYS A 2 -15.19 65.74 -13.83
N ASN A 3 -16.19 64.87 -13.95
CA ASN A 3 -16.46 63.80 -12.95
C ASN A 3 -15.49 62.65 -13.12
N LEU A 4 -14.66 62.41 -12.13
CA LEU A 4 -13.91 61.13 -11.98
C LEU A 4 -14.84 60.13 -11.30
N PHE A 5 -15.14 59.04 -12.01
CA PHE A 5 -15.69 57.83 -11.41
C PHE A 5 -14.53 56.93 -11.00
N SER A 6 -14.36 56.74 -9.70
CA SER A 6 -13.41 55.76 -9.14
C SER A 6 -14.11 54.42 -9.07
N ALA A 7 -13.68 53.44 -9.88
CA ALA A 7 -14.17 52.08 -9.79
C ALA A 7 -13.37 51.31 -8.71
N LEU A 8 -14.06 50.94 -7.65
CA LEU A 8 -13.53 50.00 -6.64
C LEU A 8 -13.56 48.57 -7.20
N VAL A 9 -12.40 48.03 -7.47
CA VAL A 9 -12.26 46.58 -7.81
C VAL A 9 -12.19 45.80 -6.51
N PHE A 10 -13.25 45.09 -6.17
CA PHE A 10 -13.24 44.07 -5.12
C PHE A 10 -12.58 42.82 -5.66
N SER A 11 -11.36 42.53 -5.25
CA SER A 11 -10.74 41.22 -5.45
C SER A 11 -11.34 40.22 -4.46
N LEU A 12 -12.23 39.38 -4.93
CA LEU A 12 -12.62 38.17 -4.22
C LEU A 12 -11.43 37.21 -4.23
N SER A 13 -10.72 37.10 -3.14
CA SER A 13 -9.81 36.00 -2.87
C SER A 13 -10.66 34.76 -2.65
N VAL A 14 -10.80 33.95 -3.69
CA VAL A 14 -11.27 32.54 -3.54
C VAL A 14 -10.16 31.80 -2.80
N SER A 15 -10.34 31.59 -1.50
CA SER A 15 -9.55 30.59 -0.78
C SER A 15 -9.85 29.25 -1.44
N GLN A 16 -8.87 28.71 -2.19
CA GLN A 16 -8.89 27.30 -2.58
C GLN A 16 -8.85 26.53 -1.25
N LEU A 17 -10.00 26.01 -0.83
CA LEU A 17 -10.02 24.93 0.14
C LEU A 17 -9.18 23.81 -0.49
N ALA A 18 -8.09 23.43 0.18
CA ALA A 18 -7.33 22.25 -0.20
C ALA A 18 -8.33 21.11 -0.30
N GLN A 19 -8.49 20.56 -1.50
CA GLN A 19 -9.39 19.43 -1.71
C GLN A 19 -8.75 18.28 -0.97
N ALA A 20 -9.47 17.69 -0.01
CA ALA A 20 -9.00 16.51 0.72
C ALA A 20 -8.71 15.41 -0.28
N ASP A 21 -7.52 14.85 -0.22
CA ASP A 21 -7.16 13.73 -1.06
C ASP A 21 -7.70 12.43 -0.44
N ASP A 22 -8.47 11.67 -1.21
CA ASP A 22 -8.84 10.31 -0.84
C ASP A 22 -7.58 9.42 -0.77
N TRP A 23 -7.49 8.54 0.23
CA TRP A 23 -6.49 7.48 0.30
C TRP A 23 -7.06 6.21 -0.33
N ASN A 24 -7.17 6.20 -1.63
CA ASN A 24 -8.09 5.36 -2.39
C ASN A 24 -7.67 3.89 -2.57
N GLN A 25 -6.46 3.50 -2.17
CA GLN A 25 -5.94 2.13 -2.33
C GLN A 25 -4.75 1.86 -1.39
N TYR A 26 -4.17 0.67 -1.49
CA TYR A 26 -2.92 0.35 -0.81
C TYR A 26 -1.84 1.39 -1.12
N ARG A 27 -1.31 2.03 -0.09
CA ARG A 27 -0.34 3.13 -0.19
C ARG A 27 -0.89 4.40 -0.89
N GLY A 28 -2.20 4.63 -0.87
CA GLY A 28 -2.83 5.85 -1.37
C GLY A 28 -2.78 6.03 -2.88
N ASN A 29 -2.88 7.27 -3.33
CA ASN A 29 -2.92 7.60 -4.75
C ASN A 29 -1.70 7.06 -5.49
N ALA A 30 -1.94 6.34 -6.58
CA ALA A 30 -0.93 5.66 -7.39
C ALA A 30 -0.03 4.65 -6.62
N GLY A 31 -0.37 4.29 -5.38
CA GLY A 31 0.41 3.34 -4.57
C GLY A 31 1.74 3.87 -4.03
N LEU A 32 1.94 5.20 -4.02
CA LEU A 32 3.23 5.82 -3.69
C LEU A 32 3.52 5.88 -2.18
N GLY A 33 2.50 5.82 -1.33
CA GLY A 33 2.65 6.03 0.11
C GLY A 33 2.80 7.51 0.48
N ILE A 34 2.41 8.42 -0.40
CA ILE A 34 2.60 9.86 -0.30
C ILE A 34 1.26 10.55 -0.51
N THR A 35 1.00 11.62 0.25
CA THR A 35 -0.08 12.55 0.00
C THR A 35 0.44 13.97 -0.08
N THR A 36 -0.24 14.80 -0.87
CA THR A 36 0.02 16.25 -0.96
C THR A 36 -0.69 17.06 0.12
N GLU A 37 -1.59 16.42 0.90
CA GLU A 37 -2.17 17.05 2.07
C GLU A 37 -1.07 17.42 3.08
N SER A 38 -1.33 18.39 3.93
CA SER A 38 -0.46 18.79 5.03
C SER A 38 -1.05 18.33 6.36
N LEU A 39 -0.18 18.05 7.33
CA LEU A 39 -0.59 17.90 8.72
C LEU A 39 -1.04 19.27 9.25
N GLY A 40 -2.22 19.35 9.84
CA GLY A 40 -2.69 20.57 10.51
C GLY A 40 -1.80 20.93 11.70
N ASN A 41 -1.38 19.91 12.47
CA ASN A 41 -0.45 20.05 13.58
C ASN A 41 0.74 19.09 13.40
N SER A 42 1.95 19.63 13.48
CA SER A 42 3.21 18.86 13.45
C SER A 42 4.01 18.94 14.77
N ASP A 43 3.55 19.69 15.78
CA ASP A 43 4.14 19.72 17.11
C ASP A 43 3.45 18.71 18.04
N TRP A 44 3.69 17.44 17.77
CA TRP A 44 3.09 16.36 18.57
C TRP A 44 3.71 16.22 19.96
N ALA A 45 4.86 16.83 20.20
CA ALA A 45 5.44 16.87 21.54
C ALA A 45 4.59 17.73 22.49
N ALA A 46 4.03 18.83 21.99
CA ALA A 46 3.12 19.67 22.75
C ALA A 46 1.64 19.24 22.60
N ASN A 47 1.25 18.78 21.41
CA ASN A 47 -0.14 18.50 21.06
C ASN A 47 -0.23 17.15 20.33
N ALA A 48 -0.21 16.04 21.08
CA ALA A 48 -0.35 14.72 20.50
C ALA A 48 -1.68 14.54 19.76
N PRO A 49 -1.72 13.79 18.64
CA PRO A 49 -2.95 13.56 17.91
C PRO A 49 -4.01 12.89 18.78
N ARG A 50 -5.27 13.30 18.62
CA ARG A 50 -6.40 12.78 19.37
C ARG A 50 -7.02 11.60 18.65
N VAL A 51 -7.20 10.48 19.35
CA VAL A 51 -7.98 9.34 18.83
C VAL A 51 -9.45 9.78 18.73
N ALA A 52 -9.97 9.87 17.50
CA ALA A 52 -11.39 10.16 17.25
C ALA A 52 -12.26 8.94 17.53
N TRP A 53 -11.82 7.80 17.03
CA TRP A 53 -12.50 6.53 17.28
C TRP A 53 -11.51 5.35 17.27
N LYS A 54 -11.93 4.25 17.91
CA LYS A 54 -11.25 2.97 17.89
C LYS A 54 -12.29 1.86 17.88
N VAL A 55 -12.16 0.91 16.94
CA VAL A 55 -13.14 -0.17 16.76
C VAL A 55 -12.45 -1.51 16.54
N PRO A 56 -13.06 -2.63 16.94
CA PRO A 56 -12.54 -3.96 16.68
C PRO A 56 -12.52 -4.26 15.17
N THR A 57 -11.37 -4.70 14.67
CA THR A 57 -11.21 -5.23 13.30
C THR A 57 -10.41 -6.53 13.37
N PRO A 58 -11.05 -7.63 13.84
CA PRO A 58 -10.33 -8.85 14.16
C PRO A 58 -9.70 -9.47 12.93
N LEU A 59 -8.52 -9.96 13.15
CA LEU A 59 -7.58 -10.65 12.29
C LEU A 59 -7.25 -9.94 10.97
N GLY A 60 -5.98 -10.03 10.63
CA GLY A 60 -5.44 -9.65 9.34
C GLY A 60 -4.56 -8.40 9.34
N PHE A 61 -3.97 -8.19 8.18
CA PHE A 61 -2.96 -7.17 7.91
C PHE A 61 -3.38 -6.22 6.79
N SER A 62 -4.60 -6.36 6.27
CA SER A 62 -5.19 -5.44 5.32
C SER A 62 -5.12 -4.01 5.86
N SER A 63 -4.62 -3.07 5.09
CA SER A 63 -4.66 -1.65 5.45
C SER A 63 -6.05 -1.08 5.24
N LEU A 64 -6.22 0.20 5.56
CA LEU A 64 -7.44 0.93 5.25
C LEU A 64 -7.23 1.71 3.95
N CYS A 65 -8.24 1.72 3.07
CA CYS A 65 -8.40 2.76 2.06
C CYS A 65 -9.60 3.63 2.45
N VAL A 66 -9.52 4.93 2.11
CA VAL A 66 -10.49 5.93 2.56
C VAL A 66 -10.92 6.78 1.39
N ALA A 67 -12.22 6.85 1.13
CA ALA A 67 -12.80 7.74 0.12
C ALA A 67 -14.29 7.98 0.39
N GLY A 68 -14.78 9.14 0.00
CA GLY A 68 -16.20 9.47 0.08
C GLY A 68 -16.81 9.33 1.48
N GLY A 69 -16.04 9.64 2.53
CA GLY A 69 -16.48 9.54 3.94
C GLY A 69 -16.54 8.11 4.48
N ARG A 70 -15.94 7.13 3.81
CA ARG A 70 -15.90 5.73 4.23
C ARG A 70 -14.48 5.20 4.25
N ALA A 71 -14.20 4.31 5.20
CA ALA A 71 -12.95 3.55 5.29
C ALA A 71 -13.24 2.07 5.04
N PHE A 72 -12.47 1.44 4.15
CA PHE A 72 -12.66 0.04 3.77
C PHE A 72 -11.44 -0.79 4.13
N THR A 73 -11.67 -2.01 4.59
CA THR A 73 -10.61 -2.98 4.88
C THR A 73 -11.16 -4.40 4.79
N ILE A 74 -10.29 -5.40 4.81
CA ILE A 74 -10.68 -6.81 4.85
C ILE A 74 -10.35 -7.37 6.23
N VAL A 75 -11.30 -8.05 6.84
CA VAL A 75 -11.18 -8.74 8.13
C VAL A 75 -11.46 -10.23 7.97
N ALA A 76 -11.01 -11.05 8.93
CA ALA A 76 -11.44 -12.45 9.00
C ALA A 76 -12.21 -12.65 10.31
N ARG A 77 -13.50 -12.96 10.20
CA ARG A 77 -14.38 -13.14 11.36
C ARG A 77 -15.52 -14.13 11.06
N GLY A 78 -16.15 -14.61 12.11
CA GLY A 78 -17.24 -15.57 12.06
C GLY A 78 -17.23 -16.49 13.28
N GLU A 79 -18.01 -17.56 13.24
CA GLU A 79 -17.95 -18.64 14.23
C GLU A 79 -16.61 -19.37 14.10
N GLU A 80 -16.05 -19.83 15.21
CA GLU A 80 -14.79 -20.58 15.25
C GLU A 80 -14.84 -21.79 14.30
N GLY A 81 -13.84 -21.89 13.43
CA GLY A 81 -13.74 -22.92 12.40
C GLY A 81 -14.60 -22.70 11.15
N LYS A 82 -15.36 -21.59 11.09
CA LYS A 82 -16.17 -21.18 9.94
C LYS A 82 -15.93 -19.72 9.58
N GLU A 83 -14.82 -19.16 10.05
CA GLU A 83 -14.50 -17.75 9.79
C GLU A 83 -14.35 -17.52 8.27
N GLN A 84 -14.75 -16.34 7.86
CA GLN A 84 -14.67 -15.90 6.47
C GLN A 84 -13.91 -14.59 6.36
N GLU A 85 -13.24 -14.38 5.24
CA GLU A 85 -12.81 -13.04 4.86
C GLU A 85 -14.03 -12.21 4.53
N GLN A 86 -14.06 -10.99 5.04
CA GLN A 86 -15.13 -10.04 4.82
C GLN A 86 -14.54 -8.67 4.49
N CYS A 87 -15.02 -8.06 3.42
CA CYS A 87 -14.82 -6.63 3.21
C CYS A 87 -15.81 -5.88 4.09
N ILE A 88 -15.31 -4.92 4.85
CA ILE A 88 -16.14 -4.06 5.69
C ILE A 88 -15.98 -2.60 5.29
N ALA A 89 -17.08 -1.85 5.38
CA ALA A 89 -17.07 -0.40 5.30
C ALA A 89 -17.35 0.20 6.66
N LEU A 90 -16.49 1.11 7.08
CA LEU A 90 -16.63 1.91 8.28
C LEU A 90 -16.97 3.34 7.87
N ASP A 91 -17.79 4.01 8.63
CA ASP A 91 -17.94 5.45 8.58
C ASP A 91 -16.60 6.09 9.00
N ALA A 92 -16.03 6.92 8.16
CA ALA A 92 -14.67 7.44 8.36
C ALA A 92 -14.58 8.40 9.57
N GLU A 93 -15.68 9.06 9.94
CA GLU A 93 -15.73 10.01 11.06
C GLU A 93 -15.94 9.31 12.40
N THR A 94 -16.76 8.24 12.45
CA THR A 94 -17.20 7.62 13.70
C THR A 94 -16.65 6.21 13.93
N GLY A 95 -16.10 5.56 12.90
CA GLY A 95 -15.67 4.17 12.93
C GLY A 95 -16.81 3.14 12.93
N ARG A 96 -18.08 3.59 12.89
CA ARG A 96 -19.23 2.70 12.88
C ARG A 96 -19.26 1.86 11.61
N GLU A 97 -19.42 0.55 11.74
CA GLU A 97 -19.59 -0.33 10.58
C GLU A 97 -20.91 0.00 9.86
N ILE A 98 -20.83 0.25 8.56
CA ILE A 98 -21.95 0.57 7.67
C ILE A 98 -22.49 -0.71 7.07
N TRP A 99 -21.59 -1.53 6.49
CA TRP A 99 -21.91 -2.81 5.89
C TRP A 99 -20.71 -3.77 5.94
N HIS A 100 -20.97 -5.04 5.72
CA HIS A 100 -19.94 -6.05 5.43
C HIS A 100 -20.42 -7.03 4.36
N VAL A 101 -19.46 -7.61 3.62
CA VAL A 101 -19.71 -8.59 2.56
C VAL A 101 -18.73 -9.74 2.71
N SER A 102 -19.26 -10.96 2.75
CA SER A 102 -18.41 -12.16 2.74
C SER A 102 -17.78 -12.36 1.38
N LEU A 103 -16.47 -12.58 1.36
CA LEU A 103 -15.65 -12.84 0.17
C LEU A 103 -15.43 -14.33 -0.03
N GLY A 104 -15.14 -15.08 1.03
CA GLY A 104 -14.84 -16.50 0.98
C GLY A 104 -14.29 -17.01 2.32
N PRO A 105 -13.91 -18.29 2.38
CA PRO A 105 -13.41 -18.90 3.61
C PRO A 105 -12.06 -18.31 4.01
N LYS A 106 -11.83 -18.21 5.31
CA LYS A 106 -10.54 -17.92 5.91
C LYS A 106 -9.61 -19.13 5.75
N ASP A 107 -8.95 -19.21 4.61
CA ASP A 107 -7.97 -20.28 4.32
C ASP A 107 -6.69 -19.67 3.73
N TYR A 108 -5.61 -19.71 4.50
CA TYR A 108 -4.31 -19.14 4.11
C TYR A 108 -3.26 -20.20 3.80
N GLY A 109 -3.67 -21.46 3.66
CA GLY A 109 -2.83 -22.56 3.22
C GLY A 109 -1.74 -22.94 4.22
N HIS A 110 -1.95 -23.99 4.97
CA HIS A 110 -0.93 -24.55 5.89
C HIS A 110 0.29 -25.12 5.16
N ASP A 111 0.15 -25.51 3.91
CA ASP A 111 1.23 -25.89 3.00
C ASP A 111 2.21 -24.71 2.75
N GLY A 112 1.81 -23.50 3.06
CA GLY A 112 2.60 -22.28 3.04
C GLY A 112 3.52 -22.07 4.25
N GLY A 113 3.73 -23.05 5.11
CA GLY A 113 4.63 -22.96 6.26
C GLY A 113 3.93 -22.55 7.56
N ASN A 114 4.34 -21.43 8.17
CA ASN A 114 3.88 -21.02 9.50
C ASN A 114 2.67 -20.06 9.51
N ALA A 115 1.95 -19.89 8.39
CA ALA A 115 0.75 -19.08 8.37
C ALA A 115 -0.25 -19.59 9.44
N GLY A 116 -0.73 -18.70 10.29
CA GLY A 116 -1.61 -19.04 11.41
C GLY A 116 -0.98 -19.81 12.56
N ALA A 117 0.29 -20.21 12.50
CA ALA A 117 0.94 -20.89 13.59
C ALA A 117 1.13 -19.96 14.81
N LEU A 118 1.06 -20.54 16.04
CA LEU A 118 1.29 -19.78 17.27
C LEU A 118 2.67 -19.13 17.33
N GLY A 119 3.67 -19.70 16.66
CA GLY A 119 5.01 -19.12 16.51
C GLY A 119 5.11 -17.98 15.50
N ASN A 120 4.11 -17.81 14.63
CA ASN A 120 3.97 -16.65 13.74
C ASN A 120 3.42 -15.47 14.55
N LYS A 121 4.29 -14.60 14.96
CA LYS A 121 3.99 -13.52 15.92
C LYS A 121 3.00 -12.48 15.40
N GLY A 122 2.67 -12.49 14.14
CA GLY A 122 1.65 -11.64 13.55
C GLY A 122 0.26 -12.27 13.54
N GLY A 123 0.18 -13.60 13.74
CA GLY A 123 -1.08 -14.32 13.53
C GLY A 123 -1.38 -14.54 12.05
N ASP A 124 -2.65 -14.67 11.73
CA ASP A 124 -3.15 -14.92 10.38
C ASP A 124 -4.20 -13.89 9.97
N GLY A 125 -4.67 -13.95 8.73
CA GLY A 125 -5.74 -13.09 8.23
C GLY A 125 -5.44 -12.47 6.86
N PRO A 126 -6.42 -11.74 6.28
CA PRO A 126 -6.30 -11.10 4.98
C PRO A 126 -5.16 -10.08 4.95
N ARG A 127 -4.44 -10.04 3.83
CA ARG A 127 -3.26 -9.19 3.63
C ARG A 127 -3.46 -8.13 2.57
N SER A 128 -4.31 -8.41 1.58
CA SER A 128 -4.70 -7.47 0.53
C SER A 128 -5.46 -6.28 1.11
N THR A 129 -5.27 -5.10 0.55
CA THR A 129 -6.01 -3.89 0.88
C THR A 129 -6.97 -3.57 -0.26
N PRO A 130 -8.23 -3.24 -0.01
CA PRO A 130 -9.16 -2.80 -1.06
C PRO A 130 -8.68 -1.54 -1.77
N ALA A 131 -9.14 -1.36 -3.02
CA ALA A 131 -9.07 -0.08 -3.72
C ALA A 131 -10.48 0.47 -3.92
N THR A 132 -10.63 1.79 -4.08
CA THR A 132 -11.92 2.44 -4.26
C THR A 132 -11.81 3.68 -5.15
N ASP A 133 -12.87 4.00 -5.87
CA ASP A 133 -13.05 5.27 -6.57
C ASP A 133 -14.11 6.17 -5.88
N GLY A 134 -14.47 5.84 -4.63
CA GLY A 134 -15.50 6.49 -3.85
C GLY A 134 -16.92 6.00 -4.13
N ARG A 135 -17.17 5.34 -5.28
CA ARG A 135 -18.45 4.74 -5.70
C ARG A 135 -18.41 3.22 -5.70
N HIS A 136 -17.25 2.66 -6.01
CA HIS A 136 -16.99 1.23 -6.07
C HIS A 136 -15.85 0.87 -5.13
N VAL A 137 -15.87 -0.37 -4.64
CA VAL A 137 -14.77 -0.95 -3.86
C VAL A 137 -14.31 -2.21 -4.56
N TYR A 138 -13.03 -2.30 -4.86
CA TYR A 138 -12.40 -3.41 -5.55
C TYR A 138 -11.59 -4.21 -4.55
N VAL A 139 -11.90 -5.48 -4.42
CA VAL A 139 -11.28 -6.38 -3.45
C VAL A 139 -10.62 -7.54 -4.19
N TYR A 140 -9.37 -7.81 -3.91
CA TYR A 140 -8.67 -8.97 -4.41
C TYR A 140 -8.30 -9.86 -3.22
N ASP A 141 -9.12 -10.88 -2.96
CA ASP A 141 -9.07 -11.67 -1.74
C ASP A 141 -7.92 -12.69 -1.72
N SER A 142 -7.79 -13.44 -0.62
CA SER A 142 -6.73 -14.46 -0.45
C SER A 142 -6.84 -15.61 -1.45
N GLN A 143 -8.01 -15.84 -2.02
CA GLN A 143 -8.25 -16.88 -3.01
C GLN A 143 -8.05 -16.40 -4.46
N MET A 144 -7.57 -15.16 -4.65
CA MET A 144 -7.42 -14.49 -5.95
C MET A 144 -8.75 -14.30 -6.68
N VAL A 145 -9.79 -13.97 -5.94
CA VAL A 145 -11.05 -13.52 -6.51
C VAL A 145 -11.11 -12.00 -6.48
N LEU A 146 -11.22 -11.39 -7.65
CA LEU A 146 -11.41 -9.95 -7.81
C LEU A 146 -12.91 -9.64 -7.78
N THR A 147 -13.34 -8.84 -6.82
CA THR A 147 -14.76 -8.50 -6.62
C THR A 147 -14.92 -6.98 -6.62
N CYS A 148 -15.89 -6.48 -7.37
CA CYS A 148 -16.35 -5.10 -7.32
C CYS A 148 -17.62 -5.01 -6.50
N LEU A 149 -17.63 -4.10 -5.54
CA LEU A 149 -18.76 -3.82 -4.66
C LEU A 149 -19.23 -2.38 -4.83
N ALA A 150 -20.51 -2.13 -4.68
CA ALA A 150 -21.02 -0.78 -4.53
C ALA A 150 -20.58 -0.21 -3.17
N ALA A 151 -19.94 0.96 -3.16
CA ALA A 151 -19.34 1.53 -1.94
C ALA A 151 -20.37 1.94 -0.87
N ASP A 152 -21.59 2.23 -1.27
CA ASP A 152 -22.69 2.65 -0.39
C ASP A 152 -23.38 1.48 0.34
N SER A 153 -23.45 0.31 -0.31
CA SER A 153 -24.28 -0.81 0.13
C SER A 153 -23.54 -2.14 0.29
N GLY A 154 -22.35 -2.27 -0.30
CA GLY A 154 -21.64 -3.55 -0.35
C GLY A 154 -22.20 -4.54 -1.40
N ASN A 155 -23.19 -4.15 -2.20
CA ASN A 155 -23.74 -5.03 -3.22
C ASN A 155 -22.66 -5.42 -4.23
N VAL A 156 -22.55 -6.73 -4.55
CA VAL A 156 -21.64 -7.22 -5.56
C VAL A 156 -22.15 -6.79 -6.94
N LEU A 157 -21.29 -6.10 -7.69
CA LEU A 157 -21.58 -5.63 -9.04
C LEU A 157 -21.04 -6.59 -10.09
N TRP A 158 -19.80 -7.05 -9.93
CA TRP A 158 -19.17 -8.08 -10.74
C TRP A 158 -18.07 -8.80 -9.93
N ARG A 159 -17.66 -9.98 -10.42
CA ARG A 159 -16.69 -10.84 -9.75
C ARG A 159 -15.97 -11.73 -10.73
N HIS A 160 -14.65 -11.92 -10.55
CA HIS A 160 -13.80 -12.80 -11.36
C HIS A 160 -12.95 -13.70 -10.47
N ASP A 161 -13.03 -15.00 -10.67
CA ASP A 161 -12.11 -15.97 -10.07
C ASP A 161 -10.89 -16.09 -11.00
N VAL A 162 -9.85 -15.30 -10.70
CA VAL A 162 -8.67 -15.19 -11.57
C VAL A 162 -8.00 -16.55 -11.78
N ILE A 163 -7.97 -17.40 -10.77
CA ILE A 163 -7.39 -18.75 -10.89
C ILE A 163 -8.18 -19.60 -11.87
N LYS A 164 -9.49 -19.68 -11.71
CA LYS A 164 -10.33 -20.55 -12.54
C LYS A 164 -10.46 -20.05 -13.96
N GLU A 165 -10.61 -18.73 -14.12
CA GLU A 165 -10.87 -18.11 -15.41
C GLU A 165 -9.60 -17.91 -16.24
N ASN A 166 -8.41 -17.91 -15.61
CA ASN A 166 -7.15 -17.61 -16.28
C ASN A 166 -6.06 -18.65 -15.98
N SER A 167 -6.43 -19.89 -15.76
CA SER A 167 -5.49 -21.02 -15.57
C SER A 167 -4.42 -20.76 -14.47
N GLY A 168 -4.77 -19.95 -13.46
CA GLY A 168 -3.87 -19.52 -12.40
C GLY A 168 -3.55 -20.61 -11.39
N ARG A 169 -2.66 -20.27 -10.47
CA ARG A 169 -2.28 -21.15 -9.35
C ARG A 169 -2.17 -20.37 -8.05
N GLN A 170 -2.59 -20.99 -6.96
CA GLN A 170 -2.35 -20.43 -5.63
C GLN A 170 -0.86 -20.37 -5.33
N ILE A 171 -0.45 -19.26 -4.71
CA ILE A 171 0.89 -19.11 -4.15
C ILE A 171 0.89 -19.48 -2.67
N LYS A 172 2.08 -19.77 -2.11
CA LYS A 172 2.23 -20.07 -0.68
C LYS A 172 1.68 -18.91 0.15
N TRP A 173 1.00 -19.22 1.27
CA TRP A 173 0.34 -18.27 2.17
C TRP A 173 -0.80 -17.48 1.54
N ARG A 174 -1.27 -17.88 0.35
CA ARG A 174 -2.33 -17.24 -0.41
C ARG A 174 -1.98 -15.82 -0.85
N ASN A 175 -2.89 -15.21 -1.60
CA ASN A 175 -2.69 -13.87 -2.11
C ASN A 175 -2.53 -12.82 -0.99
N ALA A 176 -1.61 -11.88 -1.21
CA ALA A 176 -1.41 -10.69 -0.40
C ALA A 176 -1.34 -9.40 -1.24
N THR A 177 -1.36 -9.55 -2.58
CA THR A 177 -1.34 -8.38 -3.47
C THR A 177 -2.67 -7.64 -3.39
N SER A 178 -2.61 -6.33 -3.46
CA SER A 178 -3.80 -5.47 -3.56
C SER A 178 -4.12 -5.18 -5.02
N PRO A 179 -5.39 -4.92 -5.39
CA PRO A 179 -5.70 -4.43 -6.72
C PRO A 179 -5.11 -3.04 -6.90
N LEU A 180 -4.43 -2.81 -8.02
CA LEU A 180 -3.88 -1.50 -8.39
C LEU A 180 -4.87 -0.79 -9.30
N LEU A 181 -5.45 0.31 -8.81
CA LEU A 181 -6.42 1.13 -9.54
C LEU A 181 -5.72 2.33 -10.17
N VAL A 182 -5.75 2.43 -11.49
CA VAL A 182 -5.21 3.59 -12.23
C VAL A 182 -6.15 3.95 -13.37
N GLY A 183 -6.65 5.16 -13.38
CA GLY A 183 -7.64 5.59 -14.38
C GLY A 183 -8.86 4.67 -14.38
N ASP A 184 -9.20 4.10 -15.53
CA ASP A 184 -10.34 3.20 -15.70
C ASP A 184 -9.96 1.72 -15.60
N LEU A 185 -8.72 1.40 -15.21
CA LEU A 185 -8.22 0.03 -15.17
C LEU A 185 -7.84 -0.43 -13.76
N ILE A 186 -8.06 -1.71 -13.51
CA ILE A 186 -7.60 -2.44 -12.32
C ILE A 186 -6.61 -3.49 -12.78
N TYR A 187 -5.42 -3.47 -12.20
CA TYR A 187 -4.37 -4.43 -12.50
C TYR A 187 -4.19 -5.41 -11.35
N VAL A 188 -4.14 -6.69 -11.69
CA VAL A 188 -3.83 -7.79 -10.77
C VAL A 188 -2.94 -8.81 -11.45
N GLY A 189 -2.25 -9.62 -10.67
CA GLY A 189 -1.52 -10.79 -11.15
C GLY A 189 -2.08 -12.07 -10.54
N GLY A 190 -1.80 -13.22 -11.15
CA GLY A 190 -2.21 -14.52 -10.61
C GLY A 190 -2.77 -15.53 -11.61
N GLY A 191 -2.91 -15.14 -12.88
CA GLY A 191 -3.21 -16.07 -13.95
C GLY A 191 -2.04 -17.01 -14.28
N GLY A 192 -2.28 -17.93 -15.19
CA GLY A 192 -1.28 -18.88 -15.68
C GLY A 192 -0.46 -18.38 -16.87
N ALA A 193 0.09 -19.31 -17.64
CA ALA A 193 0.93 -19.03 -18.80
C ALA A 193 0.18 -18.18 -19.84
N GLY A 194 0.78 -17.07 -20.27
CA GLY A 194 0.19 -16.09 -21.17
C GLY A 194 -0.84 -15.16 -20.53
N GLU A 195 -1.22 -15.38 -19.27
CA GLU A 195 -2.29 -14.67 -18.58
C GLU A 195 -1.89 -14.28 -17.14
N SER A 196 -0.59 -14.24 -16.82
CA SER A 196 -0.10 -14.00 -15.46
C SER A 196 -0.43 -12.62 -14.93
N PHE A 197 -0.53 -11.63 -15.82
CA PHE A 197 -0.89 -10.26 -15.54
C PHE A 197 -2.18 -9.91 -16.27
N LEU A 198 -3.08 -9.24 -15.58
CA LEU A 198 -4.40 -8.90 -16.10
C LEU A 198 -4.75 -7.44 -15.82
N ALA A 199 -5.44 -6.82 -16.76
CA ALA A 199 -6.13 -5.56 -16.56
C ALA A 199 -7.63 -5.73 -16.82
N PHE A 200 -8.42 -5.20 -15.90
CA PHE A 200 -9.87 -5.18 -15.97
C PHE A 200 -10.38 -3.75 -16.09
N ASP A 201 -11.42 -3.56 -16.90
CA ASP A 201 -12.20 -2.33 -16.84
C ASP A 201 -12.91 -2.23 -15.48
N ARG A 202 -12.68 -1.15 -14.75
CA ARG A 202 -13.21 -1.01 -13.39
C ARG A 202 -14.72 -0.96 -13.30
N HIS A 203 -15.41 -0.50 -14.34
CA HIS A 203 -16.87 -0.35 -14.35
C HIS A 203 -17.59 -1.63 -14.77
N SER A 204 -17.16 -2.23 -15.88
CA SER A 204 -17.80 -3.43 -16.43
C SER A 204 -17.25 -4.74 -15.87
N GLY A 205 -16.01 -4.75 -15.36
CA GLY A 205 -15.28 -5.97 -15.03
C GLY A 205 -14.69 -6.69 -16.24
N GLU A 206 -14.91 -6.20 -17.48
CA GLU A 206 -14.37 -6.84 -18.68
C GLU A 206 -12.84 -6.85 -18.67
N VAL A 207 -12.25 -7.98 -19.06
CA VAL A 207 -10.80 -8.08 -19.25
C VAL A 207 -10.38 -7.23 -20.44
N ARG A 208 -9.52 -6.26 -20.22
CA ARG A 208 -8.98 -5.38 -21.26
C ARG A 208 -7.79 -6.00 -21.97
N TRP A 209 -6.91 -6.63 -21.19
CA TRP A 209 -5.78 -7.39 -21.71
C TRP A 209 -5.29 -8.43 -20.69
N LYS A 210 -4.56 -9.42 -21.19
CA LYS A 210 -3.84 -10.44 -20.42
C LYS A 210 -2.46 -10.61 -21.03
N SER A 211 -1.45 -10.85 -20.19
CA SER A 211 -0.08 -11.08 -20.66
C SER A 211 0.78 -11.80 -19.63
N GLY A 212 2.01 -12.13 -20.01
CA GLY A 212 3.05 -12.66 -19.16
C GLY A 212 2.94 -14.16 -18.91
N ASP A 213 4.09 -14.75 -18.58
CA ASP A 213 4.25 -16.17 -18.25
C ASP A 213 5.06 -16.30 -16.96
N GLU A 214 4.48 -15.76 -15.86
CA GLU A 214 5.17 -15.56 -14.60
C GLU A 214 4.41 -16.16 -13.42
N THR A 215 5.13 -16.48 -12.37
CA THR A 215 4.53 -16.70 -11.04
C THR A 215 4.63 -15.42 -10.24
N ILE A 216 3.50 -14.90 -9.78
CA ILE A 216 3.47 -13.68 -8.96
C ILE A 216 4.07 -13.93 -7.58
N THR A 217 4.47 -12.84 -6.93
CA THR A 217 4.83 -12.80 -5.51
C THR A 217 3.68 -12.20 -4.68
N HIS A 218 3.94 -11.83 -3.43
CA HIS A 218 2.97 -11.12 -2.57
C HIS A 218 3.02 -9.59 -2.74
N ALA A 219 3.90 -9.08 -3.61
CA ALA A 219 4.06 -7.66 -3.85
C ALA A 219 2.93 -7.09 -4.71
N THR A 220 2.29 -6.04 -4.25
CA THR A 220 1.35 -5.25 -5.07
C THR A 220 2.13 -4.58 -6.21
N PRO A 221 1.66 -4.62 -7.47
CA PRO A 221 2.34 -3.98 -8.59
C PRO A 221 2.40 -2.45 -8.41
N ALA A 222 3.35 -1.82 -9.07
CA ALA A 222 3.51 -0.38 -9.09
C ALA A 222 3.18 0.20 -10.47
N PHE A 223 2.54 1.37 -10.51
CA PHE A 223 2.32 2.13 -11.74
C PHE A 223 3.34 3.26 -11.81
N ALA A 224 3.90 3.49 -13.00
CA ALA A 224 4.79 4.60 -13.25
C ALA A 224 4.75 5.05 -14.72
N LYS A 225 5.13 6.31 -14.96
CA LYS A 225 5.44 6.80 -16.29
C LYS A 225 6.95 6.94 -16.43
N ILE A 226 7.61 6.04 -17.17
CA ILE A 226 9.05 6.03 -17.37
C ILE A 226 9.33 6.20 -18.85
N ALA A 227 10.27 7.07 -19.20
CA ALA A 227 10.63 7.40 -20.59
C ALA A 227 9.38 7.68 -21.47
N GLY A 228 8.41 8.43 -20.91
CA GLY A 228 7.18 8.80 -21.60
C GLY A 228 6.10 7.72 -21.68
N THR A 229 6.39 6.48 -21.28
CA THR A 229 5.48 5.33 -21.36
C THR A 229 4.84 5.02 -19.99
N GLU A 230 3.51 4.93 -19.95
CA GLU A 230 2.77 4.46 -18.80
C GLU A 230 2.88 2.94 -18.69
N GLN A 231 3.33 2.45 -17.55
CA GLN A 231 3.66 1.05 -17.36
C GLN A 231 3.30 0.57 -15.96
N VAL A 232 3.02 -0.72 -15.88
CA VAL A 232 2.78 -1.44 -14.62
C VAL A 232 3.94 -2.40 -14.39
N ILE A 233 4.57 -2.28 -13.23
CA ILE A 233 5.73 -3.08 -12.84
C ILE A 233 5.26 -4.13 -11.85
N PHE A 234 5.29 -5.39 -12.25
CA PHE A 234 5.00 -6.54 -11.40
C PHE A 234 6.30 -7.09 -10.81
N PHE A 235 6.23 -7.52 -9.56
CA PHE A 235 7.33 -8.24 -8.94
C PHE A 235 7.00 -9.73 -8.93
N ALA A 236 7.49 -10.42 -9.94
CA ALA A 236 7.34 -11.86 -10.11
C ALA A 236 8.44 -12.64 -9.37
N VAL A 237 8.33 -13.98 -9.35
CA VAL A 237 9.37 -14.86 -8.79
C VAL A 237 10.68 -14.75 -9.58
N SER A 238 10.62 -14.46 -10.88
CA SER A 238 11.79 -14.23 -11.76
C SER A 238 12.48 -12.89 -11.51
N GLY A 239 11.77 -11.90 -10.94
CA GLY A 239 12.23 -10.53 -10.75
C GLY A 239 11.18 -9.50 -11.12
N LEU A 240 11.61 -8.34 -11.59
CA LEU A 240 10.72 -7.28 -12.07
C LEU A 240 10.34 -7.52 -13.53
N VAL A 241 9.04 -7.38 -13.82
CA VAL A 241 8.50 -7.39 -15.19
C VAL A 241 7.61 -6.18 -15.38
N SER A 242 7.96 -5.35 -16.35
CA SER A 242 7.18 -4.17 -16.69
C SER A 242 6.41 -4.38 -17.98
N VAL A 243 5.15 -3.99 -17.96
CA VAL A 243 4.26 -4.04 -19.12
C VAL A 243 3.63 -2.68 -19.38
N ALA A 244 3.36 -2.38 -20.66
CA ALA A 244 2.59 -1.19 -21.05
C ALA A 244 1.19 -1.25 -20.41
N ALA A 245 0.79 -0.17 -19.75
CA ALA A 245 -0.44 -0.13 -18.97
C ALA A 245 -1.70 -0.34 -19.82
N ASP A 246 -1.69 0.11 -21.06
CA ASP A 246 -2.83 0.05 -21.99
C ASP A 246 -3.01 -1.31 -22.69
N SER A 247 -1.93 -2.08 -22.85
CA SER A 247 -1.93 -3.27 -23.72
C SER A 247 -1.36 -4.53 -23.08
N GLY A 248 -0.69 -4.43 -21.94
CA GLY A 248 0.00 -5.55 -21.31
C GLY A 248 1.25 -6.02 -22.05
N LYS A 249 1.69 -5.29 -23.12
CA LYS A 249 2.92 -5.62 -23.83
C LYS A 249 4.13 -5.46 -22.90
N GLU A 250 4.97 -6.52 -22.79
CA GLU A 250 6.20 -6.42 -22.03
C GLU A 250 7.10 -5.33 -22.60
N LEU A 251 7.59 -4.46 -21.72
CA LEU A 251 8.50 -3.37 -22.04
C LEU A 251 9.94 -3.72 -21.68
N TRP A 252 10.13 -4.22 -20.45
CA TRP A 252 11.39 -4.66 -19.91
C TRP A 252 11.21 -5.66 -18.77
N ARG A 253 12.29 -6.40 -18.49
CA ARG A 253 12.39 -7.25 -17.30
C ARG A 253 13.78 -7.12 -16.69
N GLU A 254 13.85 -7.38 -15.38
CA GLU A 254 15.10 -7.41 -14.64
C GLU A 254 15.08 -8.56 -13.66
N GLU A 255 16.11 -9.40 -13.68
CA GLU A 255 16.21 -10.53 -12.76
C GLU A 255 16.45 -10.05 -11.32
N PHE A 256 15.75 -10.66 -10.39
CA PHE A 256 15.97 -10.43 -8.96
C PHE A 256 15.80 -11.73 -8.19
N PRO A 257 16.72 -12.05 -7.24
CA PRO A 257 16.67 -13.34 -6.54
C PRO A 257 15.39 -13.50 -5.72
N PHE A 258 14.80 -14.68 -5.79
CA PHE A 258 13.69 -15.09 -4.94
C PHE A 258 14.16 -16.11 -3.90
N SER A 259 13.63 -16.03 -2.67
CA SER A 259 13.90 -16.99 -1.60
C SER A 259 12.60 -17.57 -1.04
N VAL A 260 12.03 -16.93 -0.03
CA VAL A 260 10.83 -17.44 0.66
C VAL A 260 9.58 -16.69 0.20
N SER A 261 9.63 -15.36 0.24
CA SER A 261 8.52 -14.48 -0.08
C SER A 261 9.04 -13.08 -0.39
N THR A 262 8.41 -12.41 -1.33
CA THR A 262 8.61 -11.00 -1.66
C THR A 262 7.27 -10.31 -1.55
N ALA A 263 7.17 -9.23 -0.76
CA ALA A 263 5.91 -8.55 -0.51
C ALA A 263 6.03 -7.01 -0.55
N ALA A 264 7.25 -6.45 -0.53
CA ALA A 264 7.46 -5.03 -0.78
C ALA A 264 7.22 -4.72 -2.26
N SER A 265 6.41 -3.71 -2.54
CA SER A 265 6.16 -3.23 -3.90
C SER A 265 7.42 -2.60 -4.50
N PRO A 266 7.59 -2.60 -5.83
CA PRO A 266 8.58 -1.77 -6.48
C PRO A 266 8.37 -0.30 -6.15
N VAL A 267 9.45 0.47 -6.01
CA VAL A 267 9.41 1.92 -5.75
C VAL A 267 10.07 2.64 -6.92
N VAL A 268 9.40 3.66 -7.45
CA VAL A 268 9.84 4.37 -8.66
C VAL A 268 10.06 5.85 -8.37
N GLU A 269 11.20 6.39 -8.80
CA GLU A 269 11.50 7.83 -8.84
C GLU A 269 12.06 8.19 -10.21
N GLY A 270 11.27 8.88 -11.03
CA GLY A 270 11.65 9.20 -12.40
C GLY A 270 11.86 7.94 -13.23
N ASN A 271 13.10 7.66 -13.63
CA ASN A 271 13.50 6.45 -14.34
C ASN A 271 14.26 5.43 -13.46
N LEU A 272 14.31 5.67 -12.16
CA LEU A 272 14.91 4.76 -11.19
C LEU A 272 13.85 3.83 -10.60
N VAL A 273 14.17 2.54 -10.53
CA VAL A 273 13.30 1.52 -9.92
C VAL A 273 14.07 0.78 -8.85
N TYR A 274 13.59 0.89 -7.61
CA TYR A 274 14.10 0.16 -6.47
C TYR A 274 13.23 -1.05 -6.17
N CYS A 275 13.86 -2.18 -5.87
CA CYS A 275 13.19 -3.37 -5.36
C CYS A 275 13.97 -4.02 -4.22
N SER A 276 13.27 -4.78 -3.38
CA SER A 276 13.87 -5.42 -2.22
C SER A 276 13.06 -6.63 -1.76
N ALA A 277 13.75 -7.60 -1.18
CA ALA A 277 13.14 -8.73 -0.51
C ALA A 277 13.89 -9.09 0.78
N GLY A 278 13.14 -9.58 1.77
CA GLY A 278 13.66 -10.13 3.01
C GLY A 278 14.38 -11.47 2.83
N TYR A 279 14.53 -12.22 3.93
CA TYR A 279 15.09 -13.57 3.94
C TYR A 279 16.49 -13.69 3.32
N SER A 280 17.36 -12.72 3.61
CA SER A 280 18.75 -12.66 3.14
C SER A 280 18.91 -12.45 1.61
N VAL A 281 17.88 -12.02 0.92
CA VAL A 281 17.96 -11.65 -0.49
C VAL A 281 18.69 -10.32 -0.62
N GLY A 282 18.09 -9.22 -0.24
CA GLY A 282 18.69 -7.88 -0.35
C GLY A 282 17.84 -6.89 -1.11
N SER A 283 18.52 -5.96 -1.78
CA SER A 283 17.88 -4.87 -2.53
C SER A 283 18.68 -4.49 -3.77
N GLN A 284 18.01 -3.92 -4.76
CA GLN A 284 18.56 -3.51 -6.04
C GLN A 284 18.00 -2.16 -6.45
N LEU A 285 18.81 -1.35 -7.10
CA LEU A 285 18.39 -0.18 -7.85
C LEU A 285 18.77 -0.36 -9.30
N ILE A 286 17.81 -0.16 -10.18
CA ILE A 286 18.04 -0.12 -11.64
C ILE A 286 17.63 1.24 -12.18
N GLN A 287 18.22 1.60 -13.30
CA GLN A 287 17.85 2.75 -14.12
C GLN A 287 17.28 2.26 -15.43
N ILE A 288 16.16 2.83 -15.85
CA ILE A 288 15.54 2.50 -17.15
C ILE A 288 15.92 3.56 -18.16
N GLY A 289 16.53 3.13 -19.25
CA GLY A 289 16.89 3.99 -20.38
C GLY A 289 15.68 4.45 -21.19
N ASP A 290 15.89 5.42 -22.09
CA ASP A 290 14.84 5.93 -22.99
C ASP A 290 14.34 4.86 -23.96
N ASP A 291 15.13 3.85 -24.23
CA ASP A 291 14.80 2.67 -25.05
C ASP A 291 14.13 1.54 -24.24
N GLN A 292 13.75 1.81 -22.99
CA GLN A 292 13.20 0.84 -22.03
C GLN A 292 14.18 -0.26 -21.60
N SER A 293 15.50 -0.08 -21.78
CA SER A 293 16.49 -1.03 -21.28
C SER A 293 16.79 -0.80 -19.79
N PRO A 294 16.76 -1.84 -18.93
CA PRO A 294 17.20 -1.72 -17.54
C PRO A 294 18.72 -1.79 -17.43
N GLU A 295 19.30 -0.99 -16.54
CA GLU A 295 20.71 -1.01 -16.13
C GLU A 295 20.80 -1.10 -14.61
N GLU A 296 21.47 -2.14 -14.08
CA GLU A 296 21.72 -2.24 -12.63
C GLU A 296 22.71 -1.15 -12.20
N LEU A 297 22.27 -0.24 -11.32
CA LEU A 297 23.16 0.73 -10.69
C LEU A 297 23.86 0.11 -9.48
N TRP A 298 23.12 -0.67 -8.68
CA TRP A 298 23.69 -1.44 -7.59
C TRP A 298 22.75 -2.58 -7.12
N TYR A 299 23.38 -3.63 -6.60
CA TYR A 299 22.75 -4.70 -5.82
C TYR A 299 23.43 -4.85 -4.46
N ARG A 300 22.63 -4.95 -3.39
CA ARG A 300 23.10 -5.09 -2.01
C ARG A 300 22.60 -6.38 -1.39
N LYS A 301 23.35 -7.48 -1.60
CA LYS A 301 22.99 -8.79 -1.04
C LYS A 301 22.88 -8.73 0.48
N ASN A 302 21.77 -9.24 1.04
CA ASN A 302 21.52 -9.32 2.48
C ASN A 302 21.59 -7.95 3.20
N ARG A 303 21.29 -6.85 2.48
CA ARG A 303 21.28 -5.48 3.01
C ARG A 303 20.06 -4.73 2.46
N LEU A 304 19.62 -3.73 3.22
CA LEU A 304 18.47 -2.88 2.87
C LEU A 304 17.22 -3.70 2.55
N MET A 305 16.99 -4.75 3.34
CA MET A 305 15.91 -5.71 3.10
C MET A 305 14.58 -5.18 3.62
N ASN A 306 13.61 -5.06 2.71
CA ASN A 306 12.21 -4.88 3.04
C ASN A 306 11.49 -6.22 2.89
N HIS A 307 10.42 -6.43 3.64
CA HIS A 307 9.59 -7.62 3.46
C HIS A 307 8.17 -7.21 3.05
N TRP A 308 7.33 -6.74 3.96
CA TRP A 308 6.02 -6.17 3.64
C TRP A 308 5.98 -4.64 3.78
N SER A 309 7.04 -4.03 4.32
CA SER A 309 7.17 -2.60 4.49
C SER A 309 7.82 -1.99 3.25
N THR A 310 7.03 -1.51 2.32
CA THR A 310 7.54 -0.81 1.14
C THR A 310 8.05 0.57 1.55
N PRO A 311 9.31 0.95 1.24
CA PRO A 311 9.82 2.27 1.57
C PRO A 311 9.16 3.37 0.73
N ILE A 312 9.31 4.61 1.17
CA ILE A 312 8.89 5.81 0.48
C ILE A 312 10.13 6.43 -0.14
N VAL A 313 10.01 6.96 -1.35
CA VAL A 313 11.03 7.81 -1.94
C VAL A 313 10.63 9.28 -1.80
N HIS A 314 11.56 10.12 -1.31
CA HIS A 314 11.39 11.55 -1.16
C HIS A 314 12.74 12.25 -1.28
N ASP A 315 12.84 13.21 -2.20
CA ASP A 315 14.05 14.00 -2.46
C ASP A 315 15.33 13.14 -2.59
N GLY A 316 15.26 12.10 -3.44
CA GLY A 316 16.39 11.20 -3.72
C GLY A 316 16.78 10.27 -2.58
N HIS A 317 15.94 10.14 -1.56
CA HIS A 317 16.17 9.25 -0.42
C HIS A 317 15.02 8.28 -0.20
N LEU A 318 15.36 7.07 0.23
CA LEU A 318 14.38 6.08 0.68
C LEU A 318 14.21 6.18 2.19
N TYR A 319 12.96 6.25 2.65
CA TYR A 319 12.57 6.19 4.05
C TYR A 319 11.70 4.98 4.29
N GLY A 320 12.02 4.16 5.29
CA GLY A 320 11.23 2.97 5.56
C GLY A 320 11.81 2.07 6.63
N ILE A 321 11.15 0.94 6.83
CA ILE A 321 11.60 -0.10 7.74
C ILE A 321 12.44 -1.09 6.95
N PHE A 322 13.72 -1.16 7.27
CA PHE A 322 14.70 -1.98 6.57
C PHE A 322 15.29 -3.07 7.46
N GLU A 323 16.17 -3.87 6.88
CA GLU A 323 16.94 -4.92 7.57
C GLU A 323 16.07 -5.96 8.25
N PHE A 324 14.93 -6.33 7.61
CA PHE A 324 14.06 -7.38 8.11
C PHE A 324 14.78 -8.73 8.10
N LYS A 325 15.33 -9.09 9.24
CA LYS A 325 15.98 -10.41 9.47
C LYS A 325 15.20 -11.27 10.44
N LYS A 326 14.44 -10.66 11.34
CA LYS A 326 13.70 -11.33 12.41
C LYS A 326 12.56 -10.42 12.90
N TYR A 327 11.44 -11.03 13.24
CA TYR A 327 10.31 -10.31 13.83
C TYR A 327 10.72 -9.43 15.02
N GLY A 328 10.22 -8.20 15.06
CA GLY A 328 10.49 -7.23 16.11
C GLY A 328 11.85 -6.52 16.04
N LYS A 329 12.62 -6.66 14.97
CA LYS A 329 14.00 -6.12 14.88
C LYS A 329 14.30 -5.48 13.53
N ALA A 330 13.44 -4.58 13.08
CA ALA A 330 13.68 -3.82 11.86
C ALA A 330 13.77 -2.32 12.22
N PRO A 331 14.86 -1.61 11.88
CA PRO A 331 14.98 -0.18 12.12
C PRO A 331 14.24 0.63 11.07
N LEU A 332 13.80 1.84 11.44
CA LEU A 332 13.50 2.91 10.51
C LEU A 332 14.82 3.50 10.00
N GLN A 333 14.98 3.67 8.69
CA GLN A 333 16.20 4.19 8.08
C GLN A 333 15.87 5.23 7.01
N CYS A 334 16.81 6.16 6.82
CA CYS A 334 16.95 6.96 5.61
C CYS A 334 18.15 6.42 4.83
N VAL A 335 17.94 6.22 3.52
CA VAL A 335 18.95 5.65 2.62
C VAL A 335 19.03 6.51 1.36
N ASP A 336 20.23 6.92 0.97
CA ASP A 336 20.45 7.58 -0.31
C ASP A 336 20.08 6.61 -1.45
N LEU A 337 19.13 7.00 -2.31
CA LEU A 337 18.61 6.12 -3.35
C LEU A 337 19.68 5.71 -4.34
N ARG A 338 20.52 6.64 -4.80
CA ARG A 338 21.48 6.37 -5.85
C ARG A 338 22.68 5.54 -5.40
N THR A 339 23.09 5.69 -4.14
CA THR A 339 24.27 5.01 -3.62
C THR A 339 23.95 3.80 -2.75
N GLY A 340 22.73 3.72 -2.21
CA GLY A 340 22.35 2.72 -1.20
C GLY A 340 23.04 2.97 0.15
N GLU A 341 23.57 4.17 0.41
CA GLU A 341 24.21 4.55 1.66
C GLU A 341 23.16 4.88 2.73
N ILE A 342 23.31 4.29 3.92
CA ILE A 342 22.43 4.60 5.05
C ILE A 342 22.86 5.94 5.64
N LYS A 343 21.97 6.94 5.59
CA LYS A 343 22.21 8.27 6.16
C LYS A 343 22.02 8.26 7.67
N TRP A 344 20.93 7.63 8.14
CA TRP A 344 20.68 7.38 9.55
C TRP A 344 19.85 6.10 9.75
N SER A 345 19.87 5.57 10.98
CA SER A 345 19.15 4.35 11.35
C SER A 345 18.66 4.43 12.80
N GLN A 346 17.37 4.27 13.02
CA GLN A 346 16.72 4.36 14.32
C GLN A 346 16.00 3.06 14.67
N ARG A 347 16.32 2.47 15.80
CA ARG A 347 15.65 1.28 16.35
C ARG A 347 14.41 1.65 17.14
N GLY A 348 13.54 0.66 17.40
CA GLY A 348 12.37 0.80 18.26
C GLY A 348 11.02 0.72 17.53
N PHE A 349 11.04 0.66 16.20
CA PHE A 349 9.82 0.61 15.39
C PHE A 349 9.34 -0.83 15.13
N GLY A 350 10.26 -1.80 15.12
CA GLY A 350 9.95 -3.15 14.65
C GLY A 350 9.53 -3.16 13.18
N PRO A 351 9.00 -4.28 12.66
CA PRO A 351 8.58 -4.37 11.26
C PRO A 351 7.21 -3.70 11.01
N GLY A 352 7.10 -2.42 11.32
CA GLY A 352 5.95 -1.57 11.01
C GLY A 352 5.96 -1.04 9.58
N ASN A 353 5.24 0.04 9.33
CA ASN A 353 5.14 0.71 8.03
C ASN A 353 5.13 2.25 8.18
N CYS A 354 5.37 2.96 7.08
CA CYS A 354 5.28 4.42 7.05
C CYS A 354 4.66 4.95 5.76
N ILE A 355 4.18 6.19 5.85
CA ILE A 355 3.72 7.03 4.74
C ILE A 355 4.34 8.42 4.87
N LEU A 356 4.31 9.20 3.78
CA LEU A 356 4.74 10.60 3.76
C LEU A 356 3.51 11.51 3.65
N VAL A 357 3.43 12.49 4.56
CA VAL A 357 2.43 13.56 4.57
C VAL A 357 3.17 14.89 4.53
N GLY A 358 3.13 15.58 3.39
CA GLY A 358 3.99 16.73 3.15
C GLY A 358 5.47 16.36 3.24
N ASP A 359 6.20 16.91 4.22
CA ASP A 359 7.61 16.65 4.51
C ASP A 359 7.83 15.84 5.80
N LYS A 360 6.80 15.12 6.25
CA LYS A 360 6.83 14.33 7.48
C LYS A 360 6.49 12.86 7.22
N LEU A 361 7.22 11.97 7.86
CA LEU A 361 6.90 10.56 7.90
C LEU A 361 5.90 10.29 9.03
N VAL A 362 4.79 9.66 8.71
CA VAL A 362 3.87 9.06 9.69
C VAL A 362 4.19 7.57 9.76
N VAL A 363 4.81 7.15 10.85
CA VAL A 363 5.30 5.78 11.04
C VAL A 363 4.42 5.04 12.01
N LEU A 364 3.83 3.92 11.60
CA LEU A 364 3.14 2.98 12.48
C LEU A 364 4.15 1.91 12.93
N SER A 365 4.49 1.90 14.21
CA SER A 365 5.35 0.88 14.78
C SER A 365 4.65 -0.48 14.87
N ASP A 366 5.41 -1.56 14.87
CA ASP A 366 4.93 -2.93 15.09
C ASP A 366 4.07 -3.08 16.37
N ALA A 367 4.34 -2.23 17.37
CA ALA A 367 3.65 -2.21 18.65
C ALA A 367 2.39 -1.31 18.67
N GLY A 368 2.07 -0.59 17.60
CA GLY A 368 0.87 0.26 17.48
C GLY A 368 1.02 1.68 17.99
N GLU A 369 2.23 2.20 17.99
CA GLU A 369 2.49 3.64 18.14
C GLU A 369 2.52 4.29 16.78
N VAL A 370 1.88 5.44 16.65
CA VAL A 370 2.04 6.35 15.51
C VAL A 370 3.09 7.38 15.89
N VAL A 371 4.15 7.47 15.09
CA VAL A 371 5.29 8.35 15.35
C VAL A 371 5.46 9.32 14.20
N LEU A 372 5.55 10.60 14.48
CA LEU A 372 5.84 11.64 13.50
C LEU A 372 7.34 11.89 13.46
N VAL A 373 7.92 11.80 12.25
CA VAL A 373 9.36 11.96 12.04
C VAL A 373 9.59 12.94 10.88
N SER A 374 10.58 13.82 10.99
CA SER A 374 10.99 14.67 9.87
C SER A 374 11.57 13.83 8.73
N ALA A 375 11.13 14.04 7.49
CA ALA A 375 11.69 13.38 6.31
C ALA A 375 12.97 14.12 5.84
N SER A 376 14.00 14.17 6.70
CA SER A 376 15.31 14.78 6.42
C SER A 376 16.40 13.70 6.35
N PRO A 377 17.34 13.79 5.39
CA PRO A 377 18.48 12.87 5.32
C PRO A 377 19.58 13.19 6.35
N ASP A 378 19.57 14.36 6.96
CA ASP A 378 20.67 14.82 7.83
C ASP A 378 20.76 14.01 9.11
N GLN A 379 19.60 13.80 9.77
CA GLN A 379 19.51 13.04 11.01
C GLN A 379 18.07 12.57 11.28
N TYR A 380 17.91 11.55 12.11
CA TYR A 380 16.62 11.18 12.67
C TYR A 380 16.12 12.27 13.63
N THR A 381 14.93 12.81 13.37
CA THR A 381 14.28 13.78 14.25
C THR A 381 12.84 13.38 14.47
N GLU A 382 12.53 12.89 15.68
CA GLU A 382 11.18 12.58 16.12
C GLU A 382 10.47 13.87 16.57
N LEU A 383 9.27 14.10 16.06
CA LEU A 383 8.43 15.25 16.37
C LEU A 383 7.37 14.92 17.43
N GLY A 384 7.19 13.64 17.72
CA GLY A 384 6.30 13.13 18.75
C GLY A 384 5.69 11.79 18.40
N ARG A 385 4.97 11.21 19.36
CA ARG A 385 4.30 9.90 19.20
C ARG A 385 3.04 9.80 20.02
N ALA A 386 2.13 8.93 19.55
CA ALA A 386 0.91 8.59 20.23
C ALA A 386 0.64 7.09 20.17
N LYS A 387 0.13 6.49 21.24
CA LYS A 387 -0.36 5.11 21.23
C LYS A 387 -1.71 5.08 20.54
N ALA A 388 -1.79 4.45 19.37
CA ALA A 388 -3.02 4.38 18.58
C ALA A 388 -3.79 3.08 18.83
N VAL A 389 -3.15 1.94 18.62
CA VAL A 389 -3.79 0.62 18.66
C VAL A 389 -2.95 -0.38 19.47
N THR A 390 -3.58 -1.49 19.82
CA THR A 390 -2.94 -2.67 20.43
C THR A 390 -2.88 -3.82 19.42
N GLY A 391 -2.11 -4.85 19.73
CA GLY A 391 -1.91 -5.97 18.79
C GLY A 391 -0.75 -5.72 17.82
N LYS A 392 -0.62 -6.59 16.82
CA LYS A 392 0.47 -6.55 15.84
C LYS A 392 0.12 -5.62 14.68
N CYS A 393 0.99 -4.66 14.37
CA CYS A 393 0.77 -3.64 13.35
C CYS A 393 1.72 -3.79 12.17
N TRP A 394 1.28 -4.55 11.15
CA TRP A 394 2.01 -4.73 9.90
C TRP A 394 1.31 -4.09 8.69
N SER A 395 0.12 -3.50 8.92
CA SER A 395 -0.59 -2.71 7.94
C SER A 395 0.07 -1.35 7.72
N THR A 396 -0.13 -0.78 6.54
CA THR A 396 0.34 0.58 6.21
C THR A 396 -0.68 1.60 6.73
N PRO A 397 -0.25 2.72 7.35
CA PRO A 397 -1.15 3.83 7.65
C PRO A 397 -1.83 4.38 6.41
N ALA A 398 -2.98 5.01 6.58
CA ALA A 398 -3.63 5.84 5.57
C ALA A 398 -3.79 7.26 6.11
N PHE A 399 -3.81 8.24 5.21
CA PHE A 399 -4.05 9.65 5.56
C PHE A 399 -5.09 10.25 4.62
N SER A 400 -6.12 10.82 5.16
CA SER A 400 -7.16 11.48 4.39
C SER A 400 -7.87 12.51 5.25
N ASN A 401 -8.05 13.71 4.72
CA ASN A 401 -8.84 14.77 5.33
C ASN A 401 -8.39 15.11 6.78
N GLY A 402 -7.07 15.28 6.97
CA GLY A 402 -6.50 15.62 8.28
C GLY A 402 -6.56 14.47 9.30
N CYS A 403 -6.82 13.25 8.88
CA CYS A 403 -6.96 12.09 9.74
C CYS A 403 -5.99 10.97 9.36
N ILE A 404 -5.34 10.38 10.36
CA ILE A 404 -4.51 9.19 10.22
C ILE A 404 -5.35 7.98 10.59
N TYR A 405 -5.45 7.03 9.66
CA TYR A 405 -6.12 5.75 9.89
C TYR A 405 -5.09 4.65 10.02
N VAL A 406 -5.17 3.90 11.11
CA VAL A 406 -4.24 2.80 11.40
C VAL A 406 -5.00 1.54 11.80
N ARG A 407 -4.37 0.39 11.59
CA ARG A 407 -4.93 -0.89 11.96
C ARG A 407 -3.88 -1.83 12.52
N SER A 408 -4.28 -2.63 13.48
CA SER A 408 -3.58 -3.81 13.97
C SER A 408 -4.33 -5.10 13.59
N THR A 409 -3.85 -6.23 14.07
CA THR A 409 -4.56 -7.52 13.95
C THR A 409 -5.85 -7.58 14.76
N THR A 410 -6.14 -6.63 15.63
CA THR A 410 -7.28 -6.66 16.55
C THR A 410 -8.21 -5.47 16.42
N GLU A 411 -7.70 -4.31 16.07
CA GLU A 411 -8.47 -3.06 16.06
C GLU A 411 -7.99 -2.06 15.02
N ALA A 412 -8.86 -1.15 14.62
CA ALA A 412 -8.53 0.02 13.83
C ALA A 412 -8.83 1.30 14.62
N ALA A 413 -8.11 2.37 14.31
CA ALA A 413 -8.31 3.68 14.89
C ALA A 413 -8.13 4.79 13.86
N CYS A 414 -8.83 5.90 14.09
CA CYS A 414 -8.63 7.18 13.44
C CYS A 414 -8.06 8.17 14.45
N LEU A 415 -6.99 8.87 14.06
CA LEU A 415 -6.38 9.95 14.82
C LEU A 415 -6.54 11.24 14.05
N VAL A 416 -7.07 12.27 14.71
CA VAL A 416 -7.20 13.62 14.15
C VAL A 416 -5.91 14.39 14.45
N VAL A 417 -5.38 15.06 13.42
CA VAL A 417 -4.13 15.84 13.46
C VAL A 417 -4.43 17.30 13.07
N ASP A 418 -5.25 17.95 13.89
CA ASP A 418 -5.68 19.36 13.71
C ASP A 418 -4.56 20.34 13.96
#